data_c0852928f9cda82825414d7834053904
#
_entry.id   c0852928f9cda82825414d7834053904
#
_cell.length_a   1.000
_cell.length_b   1.000
_cell.length_c   1.000
_cell.angle_alpha   90.00
_cell.angle_beta   90.00
_cell.angle_gamma   90.00
#
_symmetry.space_group_name_H-M   'P 1'
#
loop_
_entity.id
_entity.type
_entity.pdbx_description
1 polymer ?
#
loop_
_entity_poly.entity_id
_entity_poly.type
_entity_poly.pdbx_seq_one_letter_code
_entity_poly.pdbx_strand_id
1 'polypeptide(L)'
;MKPDFSDYIIAVLLELDDGLPHSMDQCVDGVYDKCDIEYEIPLIGHYLKKEDVYYTSVKTAIVMLEANGILTIDNDHNAMLTRKGKRYIEIHERELVDRWKELYERKKMKDRWKNEDSFD
;
A
#
# COMPACT_ATOMS: atom_id res chain seq x y z
N MET A 1 -17.14 -2.55 -0.85
CA MET A 1 -16.42 -2.20 -2.10
C MET A 1 -15.15 -3.02 -2.21
N LYS A 2 -14.92 -3.65 -3.34
CA LYS A 2 -13.72 -4.45 -3.54
C LYS A 2 -12.47 -3.56 -3.60
N PRO A 3 -11.34 -4.00 -3.04
CA PRO A 3 -10.08 -3.28 -3.22
C PRO A 3 -9.70 -3.21 -4.70
N ASP A 4 -9.11 -2.09 -5.10
CA ASP A 4 -8.60 -1.92 -6.45
C ASP A 4 -7.17 -1.36 -6.41
N PHE A 5 -6.59 -1.09 -7.58
CA PHE A 5 -5.20 -0.62 -7.64
C PHE A 5 -5.00 0.71 -6.91
N SER A 6 -5.99 1.58 -6.89
CA SER A 6 -5.87 2.88 -6.20
C SER A 6 -5.65 2.71 -4.69
N ASP A 7 -6.06 1.59 -4.11
CA ASP A 7 -5.84 1.32 -2.69
C ASP A 7 -4.35 1.14 -2.37
N TYR A 8 -3.55 0.63 -3.31
CA TYR A 8 -2.09 0.56 -3.14
C TYR A 8 -1.48 1.96 -3.07
N ILE A 9 -2.00 2.88 -3.87
CA ILE A 9 -1.55 4.28 -3.85
C ILE A 9 -1.82 4.89 -2.48
N ILE A 10 -3.02 4.71 -1.94
CA ILE A 10 -3.42 5.21 -0.63
C ILE A 10 -2.54 4.61 0.46
N ALA A 11 -2.34 3.30 0.43
CA ALA A 11 -1.54 2.61 1.43
C ALA A 11 -0.08 3.08 1.42
N VAL A 12 0.51 3.27 0.23
CA VAL A 12 1.87 3.78 0.11
C VAL A 12 1.98 5.21 0.65
N LEU A 13 1.03 6.08 0.34
CA LEU A 13 1.02 7.45 0.85
C LEU A 13 1.02 7.48 2.37
N LEU A 14 0.21 6.63 2.98
CA LEU A 14 0.11 6.59 4.44
C LEU A 14 1.33 5.95 5.08
N GLU A 15 1.98 4.99 4.42
CA GLU A 15 3.25 4.46 4.90
C GLU A 15 4.36 5.51 4.91
N LEU A 16 4.33 6.46 3.96
CA LEU A 16 5.33 7.50 3.84
C LEU A 16 4.98 8.79 4.60
N ASP A 17 3.84 8.82 5.29
CA ASP A 17 3.33 10.02 5.96
C ASP A 17 4.16 10.45 7.18
N ASP A 18 5.09 9.62 7.63
CA ASP A 18 6.03 9.99 8.69
C ASP A 18 7.12 10.98 8.20
N GLY A 19 7.20 11.21 6.90
CA GLY A 19 8.20 12.12 6.31
C GLY A 19 9.60 11.55 6.22
N LEU A 20 9.78 10.28 6.58
CA LEU A 20 11.08 9.62 6.57
C LEU A 20 11.27 8.82 5.27
N PRO A 21 12.54 8.60 4.84
CA PRO A 21 12.79 7.73 3.70
C PRO A 21 12.54 6.27 4.05
N HIS A 22 11.91 5.54 3.12
CA HIS A 22 11.60 4.12 3.26
C HIS A 22 12.10 3.37 2.03
N SER A 23 12.75 2.24 2.23
CA SER A 23 13.12 1.37 1.12
C SER A 23 11.87 0.77 0.47
N MET A 24 12.03 0.27 -0.76
CA MET A 24 10.94 -0.45 -1.44
C MET A 24 10.41 -1.60 -0.60
N ASP A 25 11.33 -2.39 -0.02
CA ASP A 25 10.95 -3.54 0.80
C ASP A 25 10.18 -3.11 2.05
N GLN A 26 10.60 -2.02 2.70
CA GLN A 26 9.87 -1.48 3.85
C GLN A 26 8.46 -1.04 3.47
N CYS A 27 8.29 -0.41 2.30
CA CYS A 27 6.97 -0.01 1.82
C CYS A 27 6.08 -1.23 1.55
N VAL A 28 6.63 -2.24 0.88
CA VAL A 28 5.87 -3.47 0.58
C VAL A 28 5.46 -4.17 1.87
N ASP A 29 6.41 -4.36 2.78
CA ASP A 29 6.15 -5.05 4.05
C ASP A 29 5.13 -4.27 4.91
N GLY A 30 5.29 -2.95 4.98
CA GLY A 30 4.37 -2.11 5.74
C GLY A 30 2.95 -2.15 5.21
N VAL A 31 2.79 -2.09 3.90
CA VAL A 31 1.48 -2.17 3.26
C VAL A 31 0.88 -3.57 3.46
N TYR A 32 1.69 -4.61 3.26
CA TYR A 32 1.23 -6.00 3.43
C TYR A 32 0.75 -6.26 4.86
N ASP A 33 1.49 -5.76 5.85
CA ASP A 33 1.16 -6.01 7.26
C ASP A 33 -0.09 -5.28 7.73
N LYS A 34 -0.40 -4.13 7.13
CA LYS A 34 -1.46 -3.24 7.63
C LYS A 34 -2.74 -3.28 6.80
N CYS A 35 -2.66 -3.70 5.54
CA CYS A 35 -3.79 -3.56 4.62
C CYS A 35 -4.16 -4.87 3.97
N ASP A 36 -5.46 -5.06 3.74
CA ASP A 36 -5.97 -6.14 2.93
C ASP A 36 -6.32 -5.58 1.55
N ILE A 37 -5.36 -5.64 0.65
CA ILE A 37 -5.54 -5.17 -0.72
C ILE A 37 -5.27 -6.36 -1.65
N GLU A 38 -6.33 -7.12 -1.91
CA GLU A 38 -6.27 -8.21 -2.88
C GLU A 38 -7.21 -7.90 -4.03
N TYR A 39 -6.70 -7.97 -5.24
CA TYR A 39 -7.54 -7.95 -6.41
C TYR A 39 -7.07 -9.02 -7.37
N GLU A 40 -8.02 -9.62 -8.08
CA GLU A 40 -7.71 -10.64 -9.06
C GLU A 40 -7.07 -9.99 -10.29
N ILE A 41 -5.92 -10.55 -10.69
CA ILE A 41 -5.33 -10.23 -11.99
C ILE A 41 -5.69 -11.39 -12.92
N PRO A 42 -6.66 -11.20 -13.83
CA PRO A 42 -7.09 -12.28 -14.71
C PRO A 42 -5.91 -12.80 -15.55
N LEU A 43 -5.81 -14.11 -15.70
CA LEU A 43 -4.85 -14.82 -16.54
C LEU A 43 -3.40 -14.82 -16.02
N ILE A 44 -2.90 -13.71 -15.48
CA ILE A 44 -1.53 -13.61 -14.98
C ILE A 44 -1.44 -14.17 -13.56
N GLY A 45 -2.50 -14.05 -12.78
CA GLY A 45 -2.56 -14.50 -11.40
C GLY A 45 -2.35 -15.99 -11.19
N HIS A 46 -2.53 -16.80 -12.22
CA HIS A 46 -2.29 -18.25 -12.13
C HIS A 46 -0.82 -18.62 -12.08
N TYR A 47 0.05 -17.73 -12.54
CA TYR A 47 1.49 -17.98 -12.66
C TYR A 47 2.32 -17.16 -11.69
N LEU A 48 1.74 -16.16 -11.04
CA LEU A 48 2.45 -15.30 -10.11
C LEU A 48 2.04 -15.66 -8.68
N LYS A 49 3.03 -15.72 -7.80
CA LYS A 49 2.77 -15.84 -6.38
C LYS A 49 2.10 -14.55 -5.89
N LYS A 50 1.24 -14.67 -4.89
CA LYS A 50 0.54 -13.54 -4.29
C LYS A 50 1.51 -12.43 -3.85
N GLU A 51 2.64 -12.81 -3.25
CA GLU A 51 3.68 -11.88 -2.81
C GLU A 51 4.26 -11.09 -3.99
N ASP A 52 4.47 -11.75 -5.13
CA ASP A 52 5.03 -11.09 -6.32
C ASP A 52 4.06 -10.07 -6.90
N VAL A 53 2.78 -10.39 -6.94
CA VAL A 53 1.73 -9.47 -7.38
C VAL A 53 1.68 -8.25 -6.46
N TYR A 54 1.75 -8.48 -5.16
CA TYR A 54 1.72 -7.43 -4.15
C TYR A 54 2.92 -6.50 -4.27
N TYR A 55 4.11 -7.09 -4.36
CA TYR A 55 5.36 -6.34 -4.54
C TYR A 55 5.30 -5.48 -5.79
N THR A 56 4.91 -6.06 -6.92
CA THR A 56 4.81 -5.36 -8.20
C THR A 56 3.80 -4.21 -8.12
N SER A 57 2.66 -4.42 -7.47
CA SER A 57 1.62 -3.41 -7.36
C SER A 57 2.07 -2.23 -6.50
N VAL A 58 2.73 -2.49 -5.37
CA VAL A 58 3.28 -1.43 -4.51
C VAL A 58 4.36 -0.65 -5.26
N LYS A 59 5.26 -1.36 -5.93
CA LYS A 59 6.33 -0.72 -6.71
C LYS A 59 5.76 0.15 -7.84
N THR A 60 4.74 -0.33 -8.54
CA THR A 60 4.07 0.43 -9.58
C THR A 60 3.42 1.70 -9.01
N ALA A 61 2.77 1.59 -7.87
CA ALA A 61 2.18 2.75 -7.19
C ALA A 61 3.25 3.80 -6.85
N ILE A 62 4.40 3.37 -6.35
CA ILE A 62 5.53 4.26 -6.04
C ILE A 62 6.02 4.98 -7.29
N VAL A 63 6.19 4.26 -8.40
CA VAL A 63 6.64 4.85 -9.66
C VAL A 63 5.63 5.89 -10.18
N MET A 64 4.35 5.59 -10.10
CA MET A 64 3.29 6.53 -10.51
C MET A 64 3.28 7.79 -9.65
N LEU A 65 3.45 7.64 -8.35
CA LEU A 65 3.50 8.77 -7.43
C LEU A 65 4.75 9.63 -7.65
N GLU A 66 5.89 9.01 -7.94
CA GLU A 66 7.09 9.74 -8.30
C GLU A 66 6.88 10.55 -9.59
N ALA A 67 6.29 9.93 -10.61
CA ALA A 67 6.02 10.60 -11.89
C ALA A 67 5.11 11.83 -11.71
N ASN A 68 4.25 11.83 -10.70
CA ASN A 68 3.36 12.95 -10.39
C ASN A 68 3.95 13.94 -9.36
N GLY A 69 5.20 13.74 -8.95
CA GLY A 69 5.87 14.63 -8.01
C GLY A 69 5.41 14.52 -6.57
N ILE A 70 4.64 13.48 -6.24
CA ILE A 70 4.09 13.26 -4.90
C ILE A 70 5.16 12.71 -3.96
N LEU A 71 6.04 11.88 -4.50
CA LEU A 71 7.20 11.36 -3.76
C LEU A 71 8.46 11.47 -4.60
N THR A 72 9.59 11.30 -3.95
CA THR A 72 10.90 11.26 -4.60
C THR A 72 11.65 10.01 -4.16
N ILE A 73 12.51 9.50 -5.05
CA ILE A 73 13.36 8.35 -4.75
C ILE A 73 14.81 8.86 -4.75
N ASP A 74 15.51 8.63 -3.65
CA ASP A 74 16.90 9.07 -3.50
C ASP A 74 17.90 8.10 -4.15
N ASN A 75 19.19 8.41 -4.03
CA ASN A 75 20.26 7.59 -4.62
C ASN A 75 20.37 6.21 -4.00
N ASP A 76 19.86 6.03 -2.78
CA ASP A 76 19.83 4.74 -2.09
C ASP A 76 18.54 3.97 -2.36
N HIS A 77 17.74 4.43 -3.31
CA HIS A 77 16.46 3.84 -3.70
C HIS A 77 15.41 3.87 -2.57
N ASN A 78 15.48 4.89 -1.71
CA ASN A 78 14.48 5.10 -0.68
C ASN A 78 13.44 6.11 -1.16
N ALA A 79 12.16 5.81 -0.91
CA ALA A 79 11.06 6.69 -1.24
C ALA A 79 10.72 7.61 -0.06
N MET A 80 10.41 8.86 -0.34
CA MET A 80 10.04 9.85 0.66
C MET A 80 9.04 10.83 0.06
N LEU A 81 8.09 11.31 0.85
CA LEU A 81 7.15 12.32 0.38
C LEU A 81 7.85 13.64 0.06
N THR A 82 7.41 14.25 -1.03
CA THR A 82 7.79 15.63 -1.37
C THR A 82 6.88 16.60 -0.60
N ARG A 83 7.19 17.90 -0.69
CA ARG A 83 6.30 18.95 -0.16
C ARG A 83 4.91 18.84 -0.81
N LYS A 84 4.85 18.60 -2.11
CA LYS A 84 3.60 18.38 -2.84
C LYS A 84 2.84 17.18 -2.31
N GLY A 85 3.56 16.10 -2.00
CA GLY A 85 2.96 14.90 -1.44
C GLY A 85 2.36 15.12 -0.06
N LYS A 86 3.07 15.82 0.82
CA LYS A 86 2.56 16.17 2.14
C LYS A 86 1.29 17.01 2.03
N ARG A 87 1.29 17.98 1.13
CA ARG A 87 0.13 18.84 0.90
C ARG A 87 -1.06 18.06 0.34
N TYR A 88 -0.78 17.11 -0.57
CA TYR A 88 -1.81 16.24 -1.11
C TYR A 88 -2.50 15.44 0.00
N ILE A 89 -1.73 14.87 0.91
CA ILE A 89 -2.28 14.12 2.05
C ILE A 89 -3.12 15.04 2.94
N GLU A 90 -2.65 16.24 3.24
CA GLU A 90 -3.39 17.21 4.06
C GLU A 90 -4.75 17.56 3.45
N ILE A 91 -4.79 17.79 2.13
CA ILE A 91 -6.02 18.14 1.41
C ILE A 91 -7.02 16.98 1.40
N HIS A 92 -6.52 15.75 1.25
CA HIS A 92 -7.35 14.56 1.10
C HIS A 92 -7.38 13.69 2.35
N GLU A 93 -6.88 14.18 3.48
CA GLU A 93 -6.65 13.41 4.70
C GLU A 93 -7.86 12.58 5.10
N ARG A 94 -9.04 13.18 5.10
CA ARG A 94 -10.26 12.50 5.55
C ARG A 94 -10.57 11.28 4.70
N GLU A 95 -10.53 11.44 3.38
CA GLU A 95 -10.81 10.34 2.44
C GLU A 95 -9.76 9.24 2.54
N LEU A 96 -8.48 9.62 2.62
CA LEU A 96 -7.38 8.68 2.71
C LEU A 96 -7.43 7.87 4.00
N VAL A 97 -7.67 8.54 5.13
CA VAL A 97 -7.73 7.87 6.43
C VAL A 97 -8.93 6.94 6.51
N ASP A 98 -10.10 7.37 6.02
CA ASP A 98 -11.30 6.53 6.03
C ASP A 98 -11.10 5.26 5.21
N ARG A 99 -10.50 5.39 4.02
CA ARG A 99 -10.22 4.23 3.18
C ARG A 99 -9.16 3.32 3.81
N TRP A 100 -8.11 3.90 4.39
CA TRP A 100 -7.07 3.14 5.05
C TRP A 100 -7.63 2.35 6.23
N LYS A 101 -8.49 2.97 7.04
CA LYS A 101 -9.16 2.27 8.15
C LYS A 101 -9.95 1.07 7.68
N GLU A 102 -10.68 1.22 6.57
CA GLU A 102 -11.43 0.12 5.99
C GLU A 102 -10.51 -1.05 5.61
N LEU A 103 -9.40 -0.75 4.94
CA LEU A 103 -8.42 -1.77 4.53
C LEU A 103 -7.76 -2.43 5.73
N TYR A 104 -7.43 -1.66 6.76
CA TYR A 104 -6.82 -2.15 7.99
C TYR A 104 -7.79 -3.08 8.75
N GLU A 105 -9.04 -2.68 8.88
CA GLU A 105 -10.05 -3.50 9.55
C GLU A 105 -10.29 -4.82 8.81
N ARG A 106 -10.29 -4.80 7.49
CA ARG A 106 -10.39 -6.01 6.68
C ARG A 106 -9.23 -6.96 6.96
N LYS A 107 -8.01 -6.44 7.04
CA LYS A 107 -6.82 -7.23 7.35
C LYS A 107 -6.93 -7.86 8.75
N LYS A 108 -7.36 -7.10 9.73
CA LYS A 108 -7.58 -7.61 11.10
C LYS A 108 -8.60 -8.74 11.12
N MET A 109 -9.70 -8.58 10.40
CA MET A 109 -10.72 -9.61 10.34
C MET A 109 -10.19 -10.90 9.72
N LYS A 110 -9.44 -10.81 8.63
CA LYS A 110 -8.83 -11.98 8.00
C LYS A 110 -7.87 -12.70 8.94
N ASP A 111 -7.02 -11.96 9.63
CA ASP A 111 -6.07 -12.55 10.57
C ASP A 111 -6.79 -13.23 11.74
N ARG A 112 -7.88 -12.64 12.22
CA ARG A 112 -8.73 -13.25 13.25
C ARG A 112 -9.34 -14.56 12.77
N TRP A 113 -9.88 -14.58 11.55
CA TRP A 113 -10.48 -15.78 10.97
C TRP A 113 -9.44 -16.90 10.82
N LYS A 114 -8.23 -16.57 10.38
CA LYS A 114 -7.14 -17.55 10.28
C LYS A 114 -6.79 -18.15 11.64
N ASN A 115 -6.73 -17.32 12.66
CA ASN A 115 -6.41 -17.78 14.02
C ASN A 115 -7.52 -18.67 14.59
N GLU A 116 -8.78 -18.39 14.31
CA GLU A 116 -9.90 -19.23 14.73
C GLU A 116 -9.85 -20.60 14.01
N ASP A 117 -9.53 -20.62 12.73
CA ASP A 117 -9.40 -21.85 11.96
C ASP A 117 -8.23 -22.71 12.45
N SER A 118 -7.21 -22.13 13.05
CA SER A 118 -6.04 -22.86 13.55
C SER A 118 -6.28 -23.57 14.87
N PHE A 119 -7.41 -23.35 15.53
CA PHE A 119 -7.75 -24.00 16.80
C PHE A 119 -8.49 -25.33 16.63
N ASP A 120 -8.86 -25.64 15.44
CA ASP A 120 -9.47 -26.93 15.12
C ASP A 120 -8.39 -27.93 14.65
#